data_bc005aaa0498d3b21308a82f37536bf9
#
_entry.id   bc005aaa0498d3b21308a82f37536bf9
#
_cell.length_a   1.000
_cell.length_b   1.000
_cell.length_c   1.000
_cell.angle_alpha   90.00
_cell.angle_beta   90.00
_cell.angle_gamma   90.00
#
_symmetry.space_group_name_H-M   'P 1'
#
loop_
_entity.id
_entity.type
_entity.pdbx_description
1 polymer ?
#
loop_
_entity_poly.entity_id
_entity_poly.type
_entity_poly.pdbx_seq_one_letter_code
_entity_poly.pdbx_strand_id
1 'polypeptide(L)'
;MTNKIVNVVASTQLTDTLDLYDIADILDKDYEAEQFPGLTYRVEDPKVCVLLFRSGKAVATGAKSVADIHAAFSKVHAELTEAGFELWEEKDVDIEIQNLVVTHN
;
A
#
# COMPACT_ATOMS: atom_id res chain seq x y z
N MET A 1 5.39 -32.31 7.11
CA MET A 1 4.94 -31.00 7.55
C MET A 1 4.62 -30.11 6.37
N THR A 2 3.53 -29.42 6.44
CA THR A 2 3.09 -28.59 5.34
C THR A 2 3.40 -27.13 5.65
N ASN A 3 4.15 -26.50 4.79
CA ASN A 3 4.39 -25.07 4.86
C ASN A 3 3.33 -24.34 4.05
N LYS A 4 2.70 -23.40 4.66
CA LYS A 4 1.74 -22.54 3.98
C LYS A 4 2.35 -21.17 3.80
N ILE A 5 2.47 -20.75 2.58
CA ILE A 5 2.84 -19.38 2.27
C ILE A 5 1.56 -18.68 1.84
N VAL A 6 1.20 -17.66 2.60
CA VAL A 6 0.01 -16.88 2.30
C VAL A 6 0.46 -15.54 1.75
N ASN A 7 -0.09 -15.18 0.61
CA ASN A 7 0.15 -13.87 0.02
C ASN A 7 -1.20 -13.21 -0.17
N VAL A 8 -1.44 -12.15 0.58
CA VAL A 8 -2.68 -11.40 0.49
C VAL A 8 -2.41 -10.15 -0.34
N VAL A 9 -3.24 -9.96 -1.36
CA VAL A 9 -3.19 -8.76 -2.20
C VAL A 9 -4.49 -8.00 -2.01
N ALA A 10 -4.38 -6.71 -1.77
CA ALA A 10 -5.54 -5.87 -1.54
C ALA A 10 -5.35 -4.51 -2.18
N SER A 11 -6.45 -3.84 -2.44
CA SER A 11 -6.41 -2.49 -2.97
C SER A 11 -7.36 -1.59 -2.18
N THR A 12 -7.09 -0.30 -2.25
CA THR A 12 -7.94 0.71 -1.66
C THR A 12 -7.79 2.01 -2.44
N GLN A 13 -8.68 2.94 -2.17
CA GLN A 13 -8.61 4.29 -2.71
C GLN A 13 -8.37 5.22 -1.53
N LEU A 14 -7.26 5.93 -1.55
CA LEU A 14 -6.87 6.81 -0.44
C LEU A 14 -7.35 8.25 -0.63
N THR A 15 -7.47 8.67 -1.88
CA THR A 15 -7.89 10.02 -2.23
C THR A 15 -8.19 10.03 -3.73
N ASP A 16 -8.58 11.18 -4.25
CA ASP A 16 -8.88 11.32 -5.69
C ASP A 16 -7.62 11.32 -6.56
N THR A 17 -6.56 11.96 -6.08
CA THR A 17 -5.30 12.03 -6.82
C THR A 17 -4.14 12.11 -5.84
N LEU A 18 -2.99 11.57 -6.26
CA LEU A 18 -1.74 11.65 -5.50
C LEU A 18 -0.65 12.21 -6.39
N ASP A 19 0.13 13.14 -5.85
CA ASP A 19 1.33 13.62 -6.52
C ASP A 19 2.50 12.74 -6.12
N LEU A 20 2.82 11.76 -6.96
CA LEU A 20 3.84 10.78 -6.64
C LEU A 20 5.24 11.38 -6.58
N TYR A 21 5.49 12.44 -7.35
CA TYR A 21 6.79 13.11 -7.29
C TYR A 21 6.99 13.81 -5.95
N ASP A 22 5.95 14.46 -5.43
CA ASP A 22 6.01 15.09 -4.12
C ASP A 22 6.18 14.06 -3.01
N ILE A 23 5.47 12.95 -3.10
CA ILE A 23 5.60 11.89 -2.11
C ILE A 23 7.01 11.31 -2.12
N ALA A 24 7.55 11.06 -3.29
CA ALA A 24 8.90 10.53 -3.43
C ALA A 24 9.94 11.49 -2.85
N ASP A 25 9.77 12.77 -3.10
CA ASP A 25 10.69 13.80 -2.63
C ASP A 25 10.62 14.00 -1.12
N ILE A 26 9.42 14.19 -0.59
CA ILE A 26 9.21 14.51 0.83
C ILE A 26 9.53 13.32 1.72
N LEU A 27 9.14 12.11 1.31
CA LEU A 27 9.31 10.90 2.11
C LEU A 27 10.51 10.05 1.69
N ASP A 28 11.31 10.57 0.76
CA ASP A 28 12.52 9.88 0.27
C ASP A 28 12.21 8.47 -0.24
N LYS A 29 11.25 8.39 -1.15
CA LYS A 29 10.85 7.13 -1.75
C LYS A 29 11.28 7.07 -3.21
N ASP A 30 11.47 5.85 -3.72
CA ASP A 30 11.83 5.64 -5.11
C ASP A 30 10.59 5.71 -6.01
N TYR A 31 10.66 6.56 -7.03
CA TYR A 31 9.62 6.64 -8.03
C TYR A 31 10.26 6.80 -9.40
N GLU A 32 10.12 5.77 -10.23
CA GLU A 32 10.65 5.76 -11.59
C GLU A 32 9.49 5.61 -12.57
N ALA A 33 8.89 6.76 -12.89
CA ALA A 33 7.68 6.79 -13.71
C ALA A 33 7.86 6.15 -15.09
N GLU A 34 9.08 6.19 -15.62
CA GLU A 34 9.39 5.60 -16.93
C GLU A 34 9.38 4.07 -16.91
N GLN A 35 9.66 3.48 -15.76
CA GLN A 35 9.73 2.03 -15.63
C GLN A 35 8.45 1.45 -15.05
N PHE A 36 7.81 2.17 -14.15
CA PHE A 36 6.61 1.70 -13.51
C PHE A 36 5.74 2.89 -13.09
N PRO A 37 4.44 2.87 -13.40
CA PRO A 37 3.57 4.01 -13.13
C PRO A 37 3.21 4.22 -11.67
N GLY A 38 3.61 3.31 -10.78
CA GLY A 38 3.31 3.41 -9.36
C GLY A 38 4.55 3.69 -8.54
N LEU A 39 4.34 4.28 -7.37
CA LEU A 39 5.41 4.51 -6.41
C LEU A 39 5.44 3.34 -5.42
N THR A 40 6.61 2.73 -5.25
CA THR A 40 6.78 1.63 -4.31
C THR A 40 6.99 2.17 -2.91
N TYR A 41 6.06 1.90 -2.03
CA TYR A 41 6.10 2.33 -0.64
C TYR A 41 6.22 1.09 0.24
N ARG A 42 7.41 0.85 0.77
CA ARG A 42 7.66 -0.34 1.57
C ARG A 42 7.35 -0.08 3.03
N VAL A 43 6.47 -0.90 3.58
CA VAL A 43 6.18 -0.90 5.00
C VAL A 43 7.01 -2.01 5.62
N GLU A 44 7.67 -1.72 6.73
CA GLU A 44 8.56 -2.69 7.35
C GLU A 44 7.94 -3.50 8.46
N ASP A 45 6.96 -2.95 9.14
CA ASP A 45 6.31 -3.65 10.25
C ASP A 45 4.82 -3.33 10.25
N PRO A 46 3.99 -4.20 9.73
CA PRO A 46 4.30 -5.47 9.07
C PRO A 46 4.99 -5.28 7.72
N LYS A 47 5.71 -6.29 7.27
CA LYS A 47 6.47 -6.21 6.02
C LYS A 47 5.54 -6.38 4.83
N VAL A 48 5.12 -5.29 4.25
CA VAL A 48 4.16 -5.24 3.14
C VAL A 48 4.65 -4.22 2.13
N CYS A 49 4.52 -4.54 0.86
CA CYS A 49 4.83 -3.59 -0.20
C CYS A 49 3.54 -2.92 -0.66
N VAL A 50 3.49 -1.60 -0.59
CA VAL A 50 2.33 -0.82 -1.02
C VAL A 50 2.72 -0.03 -2.26
N LEU A 51 1.91 -0.16 -3.30
CA LEU A 51 2.09 0.58 -4.54
C LEU A 51 1.08 1.71 -4.58
N LEU A 52 1.58 2.93 -4.76
CA LEU A 52 0.73 4.12 -4.82
C LEU A 52 0.64 4.60 -6.25
N PHE A 53 -0.55 4.97 -6.68
CA PHE A 53 -0.81 5.42 -8.05
C PHE A 53 -1.35 6.85 -8.04
N ARG A 54 -1.14 7.54 -9.15
CA ARG A 54 -1.61 8.93 -9.29
C ARG A 54 -3.12 9.08 -9.13
N SER A 55 -3.86 8.03 -9.45
CA SER A 55 -5.31 8.02 -9.29
C SER A 55 -5.76 7.99 -7.82
N GLY A 56 -4.83 7.99 -6.88
CA GLY A 56 -5.12 7.87 -5.47
C GLY A 56 -5.30 6.43 -5.01
N LYS A 57 -5.16 5.48 -5.92
CA LYS A 57 -5.28 4.06 -5.61
C LYS A 57 -4.01 3.54 -4.96
N ALA A 58 -4.17 2.64 -4.00
CA ALA A 58 -3.06 1.94 -3.37
C ALA A 58 -3.31 0.44 -3.45
N VAL A 59 -2.24 -0.31 -3.75
CA VAL A 59 -2.30 -1.76 -3.83
C VAL A 59 -1.24 -2.32 -2.88
N ALA A 60 -1.65 -3.19 -1.97
CA ALA A 60 -0.73 -3.85 -1.05
C ALA A 60 -0.50 -5.29 -1.49
N THR A 61 0.76 -5.70 -1.49
CA THR A 61 1.16 -7.06 -1.86
C THR A 61 2.14 -7.60 -0.84
N GLY A 62 2.25 -8.92 -0.76
CA GLY A 62 3.23 -9.56 0.10
C GLY A 62 2.81 -9.68 1.55
N ALA A 63 1.58 -9.33 1.87
CA ALA A 63 1.09 -9.47 3.23
C ALA A 63 0.81 -10.94 3.55
N LYS A 64 0.96 -11.29 4.81
CA LYS A 64 0.73 -12.66 5.26
C LYS A 64 -0.65 -12.87 5.87
N SER A 65 -1.37 -11.78 6.10
CA SER A 65 -2.72 -11.85 6.67
C SER A 65 -3.50 -10.59 6.30
N VAL A 66 -4.80 -10.65 6.46
CA VAL A 66 -5.66 -9.48 6.25
C VAL A 66 -5.34 -8.40 7.28
N ALA A 67 -4.99 -8.79 8.51
CA ALA A 67 -4.60 -7.84 9.54
C ALA A 67 -3.36 -7.04 9.12
N ASP A 68 -2.41 -7.69 8.46
CA ASP A 68 -1.21 -7.00 7.96
C ASP A 68 -1.57 -5.97 6.90
N ILE A 69 -2.56 -6.27 6.04
CA ILE A 69 -3.05 -5.33 5.04
C ILE A 69 -3.59 -4.07 5.71
N HIS A 70 -4.46 -4.24 6.71
CA HIS A 70 -5.03 -3.10 7.42
C HIS A 70 -3.95 -2.28 8.12
N ALA A 71 -3.00 -2.94 8.76
CA ALA A 71 -1.92 -2.26 9.44
C ALA A 71 -1.03 -1.49 8.46
N ALA A 72 -0.72 -2.08 7.31
CA ALA A 72 0.11 -1.42 6.30
C ALA A 72 -0.57 -0.17 5.73
N PHE A 73 -1.84 -0.28 5.34
CA PHE A 73 -2.56 0.87 4.82
C PHE A 73 -2.73 1.96 5.87
N SER A 74 -2.97 1.58 7.12
CA SER A 74 -3.08 2.54 8.21
C SER A 74 -1.78 3.32 8.41
N LYS A 75 -0.64 2.64 8.35
CA LYS A 75 0.67 3.29 8.43
C LYS A 75 0.91 4.25 7.27
N VAL A 76 0.62 3.80 6.05
CA VAL A 76 0.79 4.65 4.88
C VAL A 76 -0.09 5.88 4.98
N HIS A 77 -1.35 5.70 5.37
CA HIS A 77 -2.29 6.80 5.54
C HIS A 77 -1.77 7.81 6.58
N ALA A 78 -1.31 7.32 7.73
CA ALA A 78 -0.80 8.18 8.78
C ALA A 78 0.45 8.95 8.33
N GLU A 79 1.39 8.28 7.66
CA GLU A 79 2.62 8.92 7.23
C GLU A 79 2.37 9.96 6.14
N LEU A 80 1.48 9.68 5.21
CA LEU A 80 1.13 10.65 4.18
C LEU A 80 0.40 11.86 4.77
N THR A 81 -0.50 11.61 5.69
CA THR A 81 -1.24 12.69 6.37
C THR A 81 -0.29 13.58 7.16
N GLU A 82 0.65 12.98 7.88
CA GLU A 82 1.65 13.74 8.64
C GLU A 82 2.57 14.56 7.74
N ALA A 83 2.83 14.06 6.53
CA ALA A 83 3.65 14.76 5.56
C ALA A 83 2.91 15.92 4.88
N GLY A 84 1.62 16.06 5.12
CA GLY A 84 0.83 17.18 4.60
C GLY A 84 -0.02 16.84 3.38
N PHE A 85 -0.09 15.58 2.99
CA PHE A 85 -0.94 15.18 1.87
C PHE A 85 -2.39 15.05 2.31
N GLU A 86 -3.30 15.50 1.47
CA GLU A 86 -4.72 15.40 1.74
C GLU A 86 -5.25 14.05 1.30
N LEU A 87 -5.71 13.28 2.26
CA LEU A 87 -6.31 11.97 2.02
C LEU A 87 -7.72 11.96 2.58
N TRP A 88 -8.54 11.00 2.10
CA TRP A 88 -9.83 10.75 2.73
C TRP A 88 -9.59 10.30 4.17
N GLU A 89 -10.55 10.52 5.04
CA GLU A 89 -10.44 10.03 6.41
C GLU A 89 -10.36 8.51 6.40
N GLU A 90 -9.60 7.96 7.33
CA GLU A 90 -9.37 6.52 7.38
C GLU A 90 -10.68 5.72 7.42
N LYS A 91 -11.70 6.24 8.09
CA LYS A 91 -13.01 5.58 8.14
C LYS A 91 -13.71 5.51 6.78
N ASP A 92 -13.34 6.38 5.85
CA ASP A 92 -13.92 6.42 4.50
C ASP A 92 -13.10 5.63 3.49
N VAL A 93 -11.99 5.06 3.91
CA VAL A 93 -11.13 4.26 3.06
C VAL A 93 -11.55 2.80 3.14
N ASP A 94 -12.09 2.29 2.03
CA ASP A 94 -12.50 0.89 1.96
C ASP A 94 -11.37 0.05 1.39
N ILE A 95 -11.06 -1.05 2.08
CA ILE A 95 -10.03 -1.98 1.64
C ILE A 95 -10.69 -3.18 1.01
N GLU A 96 -10.29 -3.46 -0.22
CA GLU A 96 -10.83 -4.59 -0.97
C GLU A 96 -9.74 -5.64 -1.14
N ILE A 97 -10.02 -6.85 -0.63
CA ILE A 97 -9.10 -7.97 -0.78
C ILE A 97 -9.26 -8.52 -2.19
N GLN A 98 -8.18 -8.42 -2.99
CA GLN A 98 -8.22 -8.83 -4.38
C GLN A 98 -7.89 -10.29 -4.56
N ASN A 99 -6.94 -10.78 -3.78
CA ASN A 99 -6.45 -12.14 -3.95
C ASN A 99 -5.88 -12.66 -2.65
N LEU A 100 -6.16 -13.93 -2.39
CA LEU A 100 -5.60 -14.64 -1.25
C LEU A 100 -4.96 -15.91 -1.79
N VAL A 101 -3.64 -15.93 -1.85
CA VAL A 101 -2.90 -17.06 -2.38
C VAL A 101 -2.34 -17.87 -1.23
N VAL A 102 -2.68 -19.13 -1.19
CA VAL A 102 -2.15 -20.07 -0.20
C VAL A 102 -1.38 -21.14 -0.96
N THR A 103 -0.10 -21.27 -0.66
CA THR A 103 0.77 -22.25 -1.31
C THR A 103 1.11 -23.34 -0.32
N HIS A 104 1.01 -24.58 -0.78
CA HIS A 104 1.35 -25.76 0.00
C HIS A 104 2.57 -26.45 -0.58
N ASN A 105 3.45 -26.84 0.28
CA ASN A 105 4.60 -27.65 -0.10
C ASN A 105 4.46 -29.06 0.47
#